data_4102b195c5a60febc06394e54e394cf3
#
_entry.id   4102b195c5a60febc06394e54e394cf3
#
_cell.length_a   1.000
_cell.length_b   1.000
_cell.length_c   1.000
_cell.angle_alpha   90.00
_cell.angle_beta   90.00
_cell.angle_gamma   90.00
#
_symmetry.space_group_name_H-M   'P 1'
#
loop_
_entity.id
_entity.type
_entity.pdbx_description
1 polymer ?
#
loop_
_entity_poly.entity_id
_entity_poly.type
_entity_poly.pdbx_seq_one_letter_code
_entity_poly.pdbx_strand_id
1 'polypeptide(L)'
;MEQRRGAWIYCAIDAPEDRNGALKSQFKQLIDYGEQMGFELVGSSSDVGTTPLWNRNGFRHFIEAVQKEQVDVLLIVNRGRLSRSSMQLARFQILQESYGVDAYSPLEGKIEFGS
;
A
#
# COMPACT_ATOMS: atom_id res chain seq x y z
N MET A 1 -3.63 11.96 24.68
CA MET A 1 -4.16 12.01 23.31
C MET A 1 -3.62 10.84 22.51
N GLU A 2 -4.52 10.11 21.90
CA GLU A 2 -4.10 9.03 21.02
C GLU A 2 -3.53 9.60 19.73
N GLN A 3 -2.35 9.15 19.35
CA GLN A 3 -1.83 9.44 18.04
C GLN A 3 -2.46 8.51 17.02
N ARG A 4 -2.96 9.09 15.93
CA ARG A 4 -3.44 8.29 14.83
C ARG A 4 -2.25 7.67 14.09
N ARG A 5 -2.42 6.46 13.63
CA ARG A 5 -1.42 5.80 12.82
C ARG A 5 -1.37 6.45 11.44
N GLY A 6 -0.17 6.73 10.95
CA GLY A 6 0.03 7.33 9.63
C GLY A 6 -0.12 6.30 8.53
N ALA A 7 -1.02 6.56 7.58
CA ALA A 7 -1.34 5.64 6.50
C ALA A 7 -0.91 6.19 5.14
N TRP A 8 -0.33 5.32 4.33
CA TRP A 8 0.05 5.59 2.95
C TRP A 8 -0.89 4.81 2.03
N ILE A 9 -1.48 5.47 1.04
CA ILE A 9 -2.33 4.82 0.05
C ILE A 9 -1.49 4.45 -1.16
N TYR A 10 -1.53 3.17 -1.54
CA TYR A 10 -0.86 2.70 -2.75
C TYR A 10 -1.89 2.07 -3.69
N CYS A 11 -1.96 2.60 -4.92
CA CYS A 11 -2.87 2.12 -5.95
C CYS A 11 -2.04 1.57 -7.12
N ALA A 12 -2.49 0.47 -7.69
CA ALA A 12 -1.76 -0.15 -8.80
C ALA A 12 -2.70 -0.87 -9.74
N ILE A 13 -2.35 -0.84 -11.03
CA ILE A 13 -2.98 -1.65 -12.06
C ILE A 13 -1.89 -2.27 -12.91
N ASP A 14 -2.14 -3.46 -13.45
CA ASP A 14 -1.17 -4.16 -14.30
C ASP A 14 -1.37 -3.91 -15.80
N ALA A 15 -2.13 -2.86 -16.14
CA ALA A 15 -2.28 -2.37 -17.50
C ALA A 15 -1.29 -1.23 -17.77
N PRO A 16 -0.90 -1.01 -19.04
CA PRO A 16 0.10 0.04 -19.35
C PRO A 16 -0.41 1.45 -19.11
N GLU A 17 -1.72 1.64 -19.09
CA GLU A 17 -2.32 2.95 -18.81
C GLU A 17 -3.68 2.78 -18.15
N ASP A 18 -4.11 3.79 -17.41
CA ASP A 18 -5.40 3.77 -16.72
C ASP A 18 -6.49 4.38 -17.59
N ARG A 19 -7.11 3.55 -18.43
CA ARG A 19 -8.17 4.00 -19.35
C ARG A 19 -9.53 4.19 -18.70
N ASN A 20 -9.79 3.49 -17.60
CA ASN A 20 -11.12 3.45 -16.99
C ASN A 20 -11.18 4.14 -15.62
N GLY A 21 -10.14 4.86 -15.24
CA GLY A 21 -10.09 5.52 -13.95
C GLY A 21 -9.96 4.57 -12.76
N ALA A 22 -9.36 3.39 -12.98
CA ALA A 22 -9.22 2.40 -11.92
C ALA A 22 -8.37 2.89 -10.76
N LEU A 23 -7.29 3.64 -11.04
CA LEU A 23 -6.44 4.19 -9.99
C LEU A 23 -7.20 5.20 -9.13
N LYS A 24 -7.97 6.07 -9.76
CA LYS A 24 -8.79 7.06 -9.06
C LYS A 24 -9.83 6.37 -8.19
N SER A 25 -10.45 5.30 -8.70
CA SER A 25 -11.44 4.54 -7.97
C SER A 25 -10.82 3.85 -6.74
N GLN A 26 -9.65 3.26 -6.89
CA GLN A 26 -8.91 2.67 -5.77
C GLN A 26 -8.59 3.72 -4.71
N PHE A 27 -8.11 4.87 -5.14
CA PHE A 27 -7.73 5.96 -4.25
C PHE A 27 -8.93 6.41 -3.40
N LYS A 28 -10.06 6.65 -4.05
CA LYS A 28 -11.27 7.08 -3.35
C LYS A 28 -11.73 6.03 -2.33
N GLN A 29 -11.72 4.77 -2.72
CA GLN A 29 -12.10 3.67 -1.83
C GLN A 29 -11.19 3.62 -0.60
N LEU A 30 -9.89 3.83 -0.81
CA LEU A 30 -8.92 3.75 0.28
C LEU A 30 -8.94 4.97 1.19
N ILE A 31 -9.27 6.16 0.66
CA ILE A 31 -9.50 7.34 1.50
C ILE A 31 -10.66 7.06 2.45
N ASP A 32 -11.78 6.59 1.92
CA ASP A 32 -12.96 6.31 2.72
C ASP A 32 -12.67 5.25 3.78
N TYR A 33 -11.96 4.19 3.39
CA TYR A 33 -11.59 3.14 4.32
C TYR A 33 -10.65 3.64 5.43
N GLY A 34 -9.66 4.45 5.06
CA GLY A 34 -8.74 5.04 6.03
C GLY A 34 -9.45 5.91 7.06
N GLU A 35 -10.43 6.69 6.60
CA GLU A 35 -11.25 7.50 7.50
C GLU A 35 -12.06 6.62 8.47
N GLN A 36 -12.67 5.55 7.95
CA GLN A 36 -13.42 4.62 8.78
C GLN A 36 -12.54 3.99 9.86
N MET A 37 -11.30 3.67 9.53
CA MET A 37 -10.36 3.03 10.45
C MET A 37 -9.70 4.02 11.41
N GLY A 38 -9.89 5.32 11.19
CA GLY A 38 -9.28 6.34 12.04
C GLY A 38 -7.81 6.57 11.77
N PHE A 39 -7.31 6.19 10.60
CA PHE A 39 -5.92 6.44 10.22
C PHE A 39 -5.74 7.89 9.76
N GLU A 40 -4.54 8.42 9.97
CA GLU A 40 -4.17 9.72 9.40
C GLU A 40 -3.50 9.49 8.05
N LEU A 41 -4.05 10.08 6.99
CA LEU A 41 -3.48 9.93 5.66
C LEU A 41 -2.24 10.81 5.53
N VAL A 42 -1.08 10.21 5.30
CA VAL A 42 0.20 10.93 5.24
C VAL A 42 0.78 11.01 3.83
N GLY A 43 0.27 10.22 2.90
CA GLY A 43 0.72 10.29 1.52
C GLY A 43 0.10 9.21 0.66
N SER A 44 0.38 9.29 -0.63
CA SER A 44 -0.14 8.31 -1.59
C SER A 44 0.78 8.23 -2.80
N SER A 45 0.71 7.09 -3.49
CA SER A 45 1.39 6.89 -4.76
C SER A 45 0.68 5.83 -5.58
N SER A 46 1.05 5.74 -6.86
CA SER A 46 0.43 4.78 -7.76
C SER A 46 1.41 4.33 -8.82
N ASP A 47 1.13 3.15 -9.40
CA ASP A 47 1.91 2.62 -10.50
C ASP A 47 1.00 1.95 -11.51
N VAL A 48 1.44 1.93 -12.77
CA VAL A 48 0.80 1.21 -13.87
C VAL A 48 1.81 0.25 -14.48
N GLY A 49 1.30 -0.82 -15.09
CA GLY A 49 2.16 -1.77 -15.80
C GLY A 49 2.54 -2.98 -14.99
N THR A 50 3.49 -3.75 -15.52
CA THR A 50 3.86 -5.05 -14.98
C THR A 50 5.26 -5.07 -14.35
N THR A 51 5.83 -3.91 -14.10
CA THR A 51 7.15 -3.80 -13.46
C THR A 51 7.12 -4.51 -12.10
N PRO A 52 8.15 -5.30 -11.77
CA PRO A 52 8.24 -5.94 -10.46
C PRO A 52 8.14 -4.92 -9.32
N LEU A 53 7.50 -5.31 -8.24
CA LEU A 53 7.13 -4.42 -7.13
C LEU A 53 8.26 -3.49 -6.69
N TRP A 54 9.44 -4.04 -6.44
CA TRP A 54 10.55 -3.28 -5.86
C TRP A 54 11.21 -2.32 -6.85
N ASN A 55 10.84 -2.39 -8.15
CA ASN A 55 11.33 -1.49 -9.20
C ASN A 55 10.29 -0.45 -9.61
N ARG A 56 9.11 -0.45 -8.98
CA ARG A 56 8.04 0.52 -9.30
C ARG A 56 8.30 1.84 -8.62
N ASN A 57 8.16 2.93 -9.38
CA ASN A 57 8.44 4.29 -8.86
C ASN A 57 7.50 4.68 -7.72
N GLY A 58 6.21 4.41 -7.85
CA GLY A 58 5.25 4.75 -6.81
C GLY A 58 5.46 3.95 -5.53
N PHE A 59 5.78 2.67 -5.67
CA PHE A 59 6.09 1.85 -4.49
C PHE A 59 7.37 2.32 -3.80
N ARG A 60 8.37 2.78 -4.57
CA ARG A 60 9.60 3.31 -3.99
C ARG A 60 9.37 4.58 -3.17
N HIS A 61 8.41 5.42 -3.56
CA HIS A 61 8.02 6.58 -2.75
C HIS A 61 7.48 6.14 -1.39
N PHE A 62 6.66 5.09 -1.36
CA PHE A 62 6.19 4.50 -0.11
C PHE A 62 7.38 4.02 0.74
N ILE A 63 8.33 3.30 0.13
CA ILE A 63 9.51 2.81 0.83
C ILE A 63 10.32 3.96 1.45
N GLU A 64 10.52 5.04 0.70
CA GLU A 64 11.21 6.23 1.22
C GLU A 64 10.51 6.81 2.44
N ALA A 65 9.18 6.89 2.41
CA ALA A 65 8.40 7.38 3.53
C ALA A 65 8.50 6.46 4.75
N VAL A 66 8.53 5.14 4.52
CA VAL A 66 8.74 4.15 5.59
C VAL A 66 10.11 4.34 6.23
N GLN A 67 11.15 4.52 5.43
CA GLN A 67 12.52 4.69 5.92
C GLN A 67 12.68 5.98 6.73
N LYS A 68 11.85 6.98 6.47
CA LYS A 68 11.82 8.23 7.25
C LYS A 68 10.88 8.11 8.46
N GLU A 69 10.37 6.91 8.72
CA GLU A 69 9.49 6.62 9.86
C GLU A 69 8.22 7.46 9.87
N GLN A 70 7.71 7.80 8.68
CA GLN A 70 6.51 8.59 8.51
C GLN A 70 5.24 7.75 8.34
N VAL A 71 5.39 6.44 8.12
CA VAL A 71 4.28 5.55 7.76
C VAL A 71 4.20 4.37 8.71
N ASP A 72 3.01 4.12 9.25
CA ASP A 72 2.74 2.97 10.10
C ASP A 72 1.86 1.93 9.39
N VAL A 73 1.13 2.35 8.37
CA VAL A 73 0.12 1.52 7.70
C VAL A 73 0.18 1.73 6.19
N LEU A 74 0.13 0.64 5.45
CA LEU A 74 -0.06 0.67 4.00
C LEU A 74 -1.51 0.29 3.69
N LEU A 75 -2.21 1.12 2.91
CA LEU A 75 -3.57 0.83 2.45
C LEU A 75 -3.56 0.44 0.98
N ILE A 76 -4.10 -0.74 0.68
CA ILE A 76 -4.22 -1.28 -0.68
C ILE A 76 -5.61 -1.92 -0.82
N VAL A 77 -6.14 -1.99 -2.04
CA VAL A 77 -7.47 -2.59 -2.24
C VAL A 77 -7.46 -4.10 -2.08
N ASN A 78 -6.33 -4.75 -2.40
CA ASN A 78 -6.10 -6.16 -2.13
C ASN A 78 -4.61 -6.46 -2.28
N ARG A 79 -4.19 -7.63 -1.77
CA ARG A 79 -2.75 -7.98 -1.79
C ARG A 79 -2.18 -8.15 -3.19
N GLY A 80 -3.02 -8.48 -4.17
CA GLY A 80 -2.58 -8.62 -5.55
C GLY A 80 -2.05 -7.33 -6.16
N ARG A 81 -2.39 -6.18 -5.59
CA ARG A 81 -1.86 -4.88 -6.06
C ARG A 81 -0.37 -4.71 -5.72
N LEU A 82 0.12 -5.43 -4.73
CA LEU A 82 1.54 -5.46 -4.44
C LEU A 82 2.25 -6.42 -5.39
N SER A 83 1.95 -7.71 -5.28
CA SER A 83 2.61 -8.72 -6.10
C SER A 83 1.90 -10.05 -5.97
N ARG A 84 2.05 -10.90 -6.99
CA ARG A 84 1.65 -12.31 -6.92
C ARG A 84 2.86 -13.20 -6.68
N SER A 85 4.07 -12.63 -6.66
CA SER A 85 5.30 -13.36 -6.43
C SER A 85 5.50 -13.56 -4.93
N SER A 86 5.60 -14.82 -4.50
CA SER A 86 5.86 -15.12 -3.09
C SER A 86 7.20 -14.57 -2.61
N MET A 87 8.21 -14.52 -3.49
CA MET A 87 9.51 -13.94 -3.15
C MET A 87 9.41 -12.44 -2.86
N GLN A 88 8.65 -11.71 -3.68
CA GLN A 88 8.49 -10.27 -3.49
C GLN A 88 7.66 -9.97 -2.25
N LEU A 89 6.64 -10.77 -1.98
CA LEU A 89 5.83 -10.61 -0.77
C LEU A 89 6.62 -10.97 0.49
N ALA A 90 7.51 -11.98 0.42
CA ALA A 90 8.38 -12.30 1.53
C ALA A 90 9.33 -11.13 1.85
N ARG A 91 9.85 -10.48 0.82
CA ARG A 91 10.68 -9.29 0.99
C ARG A 91 9.89 -8.14 1.62
N PHE A 92 8.63 -7.99 1.24
CA PHE A 92 7.75 -7.00 1.84
C PHE A 92 7.52 -7.30 3.32
N GLN A 93 7.35 -8.56 3.68
CA GLN A 93 7.19 -8.97 5.07
C GLN A 93 8.41 -8.61 5.92
N ILE A 94 9.61 -8.76 5.36
CA ILE A 94 10.84 -8.34 6.06
C ILE A 94 10.80 -6.83 6.33
N LEU A 95 10.37 -6.04 5.35
CA LEU A 95 10.21 -4.60 5.54
C LEU A 95 9.22 -4.29 6.65
N GLN A 96 8.08 -5.00 6.67
CA GLN A 96 7.08 -4.82 7.71
C GLN A 96 7.64 -5.05 9.10
N GLU A 97 8.39 -6.13 9.26
CA GLU A 97 8.99 -6.47 10.54
C GLU A 97 10.07 -5.47 10.96
N SER A 98 10.85 -4.99 9.98
CA SER A 98 11.95 -4.06 10.25
C SER A 98 11.46 -2.68 10.67
N TYR A 99 10.33 -2.23 10.14
CA TYR A 99 9.85 -0.86 10.38
C TYR A 99 8.50 -0.81 11.12
N GLY A 100 7.90 -1.95 11.44
CA GLY A 100 6.63 -1.98 12.14
C GLY A 100 5.46 -1.45 11.31
N VAL A 101 5.45 -1.75 10.01
CA VAL A 101 4.40 -1.30 9.10
C VAL A 101 3.39 -2.42 8.86
N ASP A 102 2.11 -2.14 9.11
CA ASP A 102 1.01 -3.07 8.81
C ASP A 102 0.37 -2.73 7.47
N ALA A 103 -0.22 -3.72 6.81
CA ALA A 103 -0.97 -3.52 5.58
C ALA A 103 -2.43 -3.87 5.81
N TYR A 104 -3.32 -3.04 5.26
CA TYR A 104 -4.77 -3.23 5.39
C TYR A 104 -5.44 -3.07 4.04
N SER A 105 -6.55 -3.79 3.85
CA SER A 105 -7.44 -3.60 2.71
C SER A 105 -8.89 -3.61 3.17
N PRO A 106 -9.80 -2.95 2.43
CA PRO A 106 -11.23 -3.00 2.78
C PRO A 106 -11.80 -4.41 2.76
N LEU A 107 -11.24 -5.28 1.91
CA LEU A 107 -11.73 -6.64 1.76
C LEU A 107 -11.26 -7.57 2.89
N GLU A 108 -10.01 -7.43 3.31
CA GLU A 108 -9.38 -8.37 4.23
C GLU A 108 -9.17 -7.82 5.63
N GLY A 109 -9.27 -6.50 5.82
CA GLY A 109 -8.79 -5.88 7.04
C GLY A 109 -7.26 -5.95 7.08
N LYS A 110 -6.68 -6.26 8.23
CA LYS A 110 -5.24 -6.42 8.33
C LYS A 110 -4.79 -7.62 7.49
N ILE A 111 -3.84 -7.39 6.60
CA ILE A 111 -3.35 -8.42 5.69
C ILE A 111 -2.13 -9.10 6.30
N GLU A 112 -2.20 -10.44 6.41
CA GLU A 112 -1.07 -11.25 6.86
C GLU A 112 -0.40 -11.86 5.62
N PHE A 113 0.91 -11.62 5.47
CA PHE A 113 1.70 -12.20 4.40
C PHE A 113 2.56 -13.33 4.99
N GLY A 114 2.81 -14.37 4.24
CA GLY A 114 3.77 -15.36 4.65
C GLY A 114 3.29 -16.44 5.61
N SER A 115 2.05 -16.77 5.56
CA SER A 115 1.56 -17.93 6.32
C SER A 115 1.54 -19.17 5.47
#